data_be707bfc12618aa8fafc80aa72081b3c
#
_entry.id   be707bfc12618aa8fafc80aa72081b3c
#
_cell.length_a   1.000
_cell.length_b   1.000
_cell.length_c   1.000
_cell.angle_alpha   90.00
_cell.angle_beta   90.00
_cell.angle_gamma   90.00
#
_symmetry.space_group_name_H-M   'P 1'
#
loop_
_entity.id
_entity.type
_entity.pdbx_description
1 polymer ?
#
loop_
_entity_poly.entity_id
_entity_poly.type
_entity_poly.pdbx_seq_one_letter_code
_entity_poly.pdbx_strand_id
1 'polypeptide(L)'
;MTNLSEAKIVVSARPVVAIEEVRRMRGGCQSHLMGCSDGFYYIVKFQNNPQHSRVLVNELLATRLAERLGLPTTPAAIVDVSEHLISLTPDLSMELARTRAPCTPGLQFGSRYFGTPRNAKTLFTLLPDRPCSLENLSDFAGMLVFDKWTCNTDGRQIMLLEKDNEPGYSMAMIDQGFCFNCGEWNFPDSPLRGLYEKRTLYAEIQSLDDFEPWLSRVEEEFDLETLSEAAADIPPVWYGFDSDALCNLLKWLNRRRGLVRELLRIACKRLPCVFPKWGDDGKSKLVCVK
;
A
#
# COMPACT_ATOMS: atom_id res chain seq x y z
N MET A 1 -5.08 11.05 39.21
CA MET A 1 -4.05 11.06 38.14
C MET A 1 -4.74 10.69 36.85
N THR A 2 -5.10 11.70 36.14
CA THR A 2 -5.95 11.69 34.95
C THR A 2 -5.09 11.52 33.73
N ASN A 3 -5.16 10.37 33.07
CA ASN A 3 -4.63 10.21 31.72
C ASN A 3 -5.79 10.47 30.72
N LEU A 4 -5.78 11.66 30.19
CA LEU A 4 -6.56 12.05 29.04
C LEU A 4 -5.96 11.35 27.81
N SER A 5 -6.70 10.40 27.24
CA SER A 5 -6.44 9.93 25.87
C SER A 5 -6.61 11.13 24.94
N GLU A 6 -5.52 11.62 24.38
CA GLU A 6 -5.55 12.60 23.30
C GLU A 6 -6.23 11.95 22.07
N ALA A 7 -7.48 12.30 21.89
CA ALA A 7 -8.14 12.10 20.61
C ALA A 7 -7.32 12.87 19.56
N LYS A 8 -6.54 12.18 18.74
CA LYS A 8 -5.89 12.78 17.57
C LYS A 8 -6.98 13.30 16.65
N ILE A 9 -7.23 14.61 16.75
CA ILE A 9 -7.97 15.33 15.71
C ILE A 9 -7.19 15.10 14.43
N VAL A 10 -7.76 14.40 13.46
CA VAL A 10 -7.23 14.29 12.10
C VAL A 10 -7.38 15.67 11.47
N VAL A 11 -6.39 16.52 11.70
CA VAL A 11 -6.27 17.77 10.96
C VAL A 11 -5.94 17.35 9.53
N SER A 12 -6.85 17.63 8.58
CA SER A 12 -6.57 17.52 7.15
C SER A 12 -5.22 18.17 6.88
N ALA A 13 -4.22 17.37 6.60
CA ALA A 13 -2.89 17.87 6.33
C ALA A 13 -2.96 18.71 5.07
N ARG A 14 -2.55 20.00 5.15
CA ARG A 14 -2.49 20.86 3.97
C ARG A 14 -1.61 20.19 2.91
N PRO A 15 -1.99 20.27 1.62
CA PRO A 15 -1.16 19.75 0.55
C PRO A 15 0.25 20.34 0.64
N VAL A 16 1.27 19.50 0.46
CA VAL A 16 2.65 19.98 0.29
C VAL A 16 2.84 20.44 -1.15
N VAL A 17 3.62 21.50 -1.36
CA VAL A 17 3.82 22.04 -2.71
C VAL A 17 5.08 21.45 -3.33
N ALA A 18 4.99 20.91 -4.55
CA ALA A 18 6.15 20.48 -5.30
C ALA A 18 6.98 21.68 -5.76
N ILE A 19 8.29 21.65 -5.51
CA ILE A 19 9.22 22.74 -5.84
C ILE A 19 10.06 22.38 -7.06
N GLU A 20 10.52 21.14 -7.14
CA GLU A 20 11.39 20.66 -8.22
C GLU A 20 11.11 19.20 -8.57
N GLU A 21 11.36 18.83 -9.80
CA GLU A 21 11.47 17.43 -10.24
C GLU A 21 12.92 17.02 -10.18
N VAL A 22 13.18 15.89 -9.54
CA VAL A 22 14.54 15.34 -9.42
C VAL A 22 14.80 14.35 -10.54
N ARG A 23 13.87 13.43 -10.77
CA ARG A 23 13.96 12.41 -11.83
C ARG A 23 12.66 11.61 -11.94
N ARG A 24 12.45 11.04 -13.13
CA ARG A 24 11.43 10.02 -13.36
C ARG A 24 11.83 8.71 -12.69
N MET A 25 10.88 8.01 -12.08
CA MET A 25 11.07 6.69 -11.52
C MET A 25 10.82 5.61 -12.57
N ARG A 26 11.43 4.44 -12.38
CA ARG A 26 11.17 3.27 -13.23
C ARG A 26 9.87 2.62 -12.80
N GLY A 27 9.15 2.01 -13.74
CA GLY A 27 7.92 1.25 -13.48
C GLY A 27 6.72 1.76 -14.27
N GLY A 28 5.65 0.97 -14.31
CA GLY A 28 4.44 1.22 -15.12
C GLY A 28 3.65 2.46 -14.69
N CYS A 29 3.73 2.85 -13.43
CA CYS A 29 3.12 4.07 -12.87
C CYS A 29 3.75 5.36 -13.39
N GLN A 30 4.97 5.32 -13.92
CA GLN A 30 5.70 6.49 -14.42
C GLN A 30 5.73 7.65 -13.40
N SER A 31 5.88 7.33 -12.12
CA SER A 31 5.96 8.32 -11.06
C SER A 31 7.25 9.15 -11.14
N HIS A 32 7.25 10.32 -10.48
CA HIS A 32 8.41 11.21 -10.42
C HIS A 32 8.87 11.42 -8.98
N LEU A 33 10.19 11.47 -8.76
CA LEU A 33 10.76 11.90 -7.49
C LEU A 33 10.79 13.42 -7.50
N MET A 34 10.10 14.03 -6.53
CA MET A 34 9.95 15.47 -6.43
C MET A 34 10.40 15.97 -5.06
N GLY A 35 11.10 17.11 -5.04
CA GLY A 35 11.37 17.88 -3.83
C GLY A 35 10.19 18.79 -3.52
N CYS A 36 9.78 18.84 -2.23
CA CYS A 36 8.60 19.56 -1.80
C CYS A 36 8.90 20.62 -0.73
N SER A 37 7.91 21.51 -0.51
CA SER A 37 8.02 22.71 0.35
C SER A 37 8.26 22.41 1.83
N ASP A 38 8.01 21.21 2.28
CA ASP A 38 8.29 20.73 3.64
C ASP A 38 9.72 20.23 3.84
N GLY A 39 10.56 20.28 2.79
CA GLY A 39 11.95 19.85 2.80
C GLY A 39 12.14 18.35 2.58
N PHE A 40 11.06 17.61 2.28
CA PHE A 40 11.14 16.19 1.98
C PHE A 40 11.01 15.90 0.49
N TYR A 41 11.40 14.68 0.13
CA TYR A 41 11.22 14.15 -1.22
C TYR A 41 10.06 13.15 -1.23
N TYR A 42 9.29 13.18 -2.33
CA TYR A 42 8.15 12.29 -2.53
C TYR A 42 8.23 11.61 -3.90
N ILE A 43 7.83 10.35 -3.94
CA ILE A 43 7.51 9.66 -5.20
C ILE A 43 6.07 10.03 -5.53
N VAL A 44 5.90 10.88 -6.54
CA VAL A 44 4.60 11.45 -6.93
C VAL A 44 4.00 10.67 -8.08
N LYS A 45 2.75 10.20 -7.89
CA LYS A 45 1.90 9.59 -8.92
C LYS A 45 0.88 10.62 -9.38
N PHE A 46 0.69 10.72 -10.69
CA PHE A 46 -0.15 11.76 -11.31
C PHE A 46 -1.53 11.26 -11.70
N GLN A 47 -2.52 12.16 -11.80
CA GLN A 47 -3.90 11.85 -12.19
C GLN A 47 -4.00 11.21 -13.57
N ASN A 48 -3.18 11.64 -14.54
CA ASN A 48 -3.11 11.03 -15.86
C ASN A 48 -2.22 9.77 -15.91
N ASN A 49 -2.18 9.02 -14.81
CA ASN A 49 -1.48 7.75 -14.72
C ASN A 49 -2.01 6.76 -15.76
N PRO A 50 -1.13 6.09 -16.54
CA PRO A 50 -1.56 5.18 -17.59
C PRO A 50 -2.16 3.86 -17.09
N GLN A 51 -2.00 3.50 -15.80
CA GLN A 51 -2.49 2.23 -15.27
C GLN A 51 -4.02 2.25 -15.10
N HIS A 52 -4.57 3.21 -14.35
CA HIS A 52 -6.01 3.42 -14.21
C HIS A 52 -6.33 4.77 -13.54
N SER A 53 -7.55 5.26 -13.74
CA SER A 53 -7.98 6.60 -13.30
C SER A 53 -8.10 6.78 -11.78
N ARG A 54 -8.27 5.69 -11.02
CA ARG A 54 -8.50 5.72 -9.56
C ARG A 54 -7.24 5.37 -8.74
N VAL A 55 -6.07 5.31 -9.39
CA VAL A 55 -4.83 4.90 -8.73
C VAL A 55 -4.48 5.77 -7.52
N LEU A 56 -4.71 7.09 -7.59
CA LEU A 56 -4.37 8.01 -6.51
C LEU A 56 -5.28 7.80 -5.28
N VAL A 57 -6.56 7.52 -5.51
CA VAL A 57 -7.51 7.16 -4.43
C VAL A 57 -7.05 5.88 -3.75
N ASN A 58 -6.74 4.85 -4.55
CA ASN A 58 -6.31 3.56 -4.02
C ASN A 58 -5.04 3.69 -3.19
N GLU A 59 -4.05 4.43 -3.67
CA GLU A 59 -2.81 4.69 -2.94
C GLU A 59 -3.06 5.36 -1.59
N LEU A 60 -3.81 6.45 -1.57
CA LEU A 60 -4.02 7.23 -0.36
C LEU A 60 -4.90 6.49 0.65
N LEU A 61 -6.06 5.99 0.21
CA LEU A 61 -6.98 5.27 1.08
C LEU A 61 -6.35 3.99 1.65
N ALA A 62 -5.74 3.16 0.79
CA ALA A 62 -5.13 1.91 1.23
C ALA A 62 -3.92 2.14 2.15
N THR A 63 -3.10 3.18 1.92
CA THR A 63 -2.01 3.53 2.85
C THR A 63 -2.55 3.89 4.22
N ARG A 64 -3.59 4.75 4.32
CA ARG A 64 -4.21 5.12 5.59
C ARG A 64 -4.84 3.95 6.32
N LEU A 65 -5.49 3.03 5.58
CA LEU A 65 -6.06 1.82 6.17
C LEU A 65 -4.96 0.88 6.69
N ALA A 66 -3.85 0.73 5.96
CA ALA A 66 -2.71 -0.06 6.41
C ALA A 66 -2.04 0.53 7.67
N GLU A 67 -1.87 1.86 7.73
CA GLU A 67 -1.36 2.56 8.91
C GLU A 67 -2.26 2.36 10.13
N ARG A 68 -3.59 2.48 9.97
CA ARG A 68 -4.55 2.23 11.06
C ARG A 68 -4.52 0.77 11.52
N LEU A 69 -4.27 -0.17 10.61
CA LEU A 69 -4.11 -1.58 10.93
C LEU A 69 -2.80 -1.89 11.67
N GLY A 70 -1.89 -0.90 11.75
CA GLY A 70 -0.58 -1.04 12.39
C GLY A 70 0.46 -1.70 11.49
N LEU A 71 0.26 -1.67 10.19
CA LEU A 71 1.24 -2.15 9.22
C LEU A 71 2.23 -1.04 8.84
N PRO A 72 3.49 -1.37 8.63
CA PRO A 72 4.50 -0.41 8.24
C PRO A 72 4.26 0.09 6.82
N THR A 73 4.07 1.38 6.64
CA THR A 73 3.89 2.05 5.35
C THR A 73 4.85 3.23 5.22
N THR A 74 4.96 3.77 4.01
CA THR A 74 5.60 5.07 3.80
C THR A 74 4.57 6.17 4.03
N PRO A 75 4.90 7.27 4.74
CA PRO A 75 3.97 8.37 4.94
C PRO A 75 3.44 8.90 3.59
N ALA A 76 2.13 9.00 3.49
CA ALA A 76 1.44 9.53 2.32
C ALA A 76 1.16 11.03 2.46
N ALA A 77 1.19 11.75 1.35
CA ALA A 77 0.84 13.18 1.28
C ALA A 77 0.03 13.48 0.02
N ILE A 78 -0.78 14.51 0.09
CA ILE A 78 -1.34 15.17 -1.10
C ILE A 78 -0.31 16.21 -1.52
N VAL A 79 0.17 16.12 -2.76
CA VAL A 79 1.20 17.00 -3.32
C VAL A 79 0.56 17.89 -4.38
N ASP A 80 0.65 19.19 -4.21
CA ASP A 80 0.20 20.16 -5.21
C ASP A 80 1.33 20.45 -6.20
N VAL A 81 1.09 20.13 -7.47
CA VAL A 81 2.05 20.32 -8.57
C VAL A 81 1.51 21.40 -9.49
N SER A 82 2.17 22.57 -9.51
CA SER A 82 1.70 23.71 -10.29
C SER A 82 1.87 23.48 -11.81
N GLU A 83 0.98 24.07 -12.60
CA GLU A 83 1.11 24.14 -14.06
C GLU A 83 2.42 24.81 -14.49
N HIS A 84 2.85 25.83 -13.74
CA HIS A 84 4.11 26.51 -13.99
C HIS A 84 5.31 25.55 -13.86
N LEU A 85 5.39 24.73 -12.82
CA LEU A 85 6.47 23.75 -12.67
C LEU A 85 6.48 22.75 -13.83
N ILE A 86 5.31 22.26 -14.23
CA ILE A 86 5.19 21.32 -15.36
C ILE A 86 5.65 21.97 -16.67
N SER A 87 5.26 23.21 -16.93
CA SER A 87 5.64 23.93 -18.16
C SER A 87 7.15 24.20 -18.27
N LEU A 88 7.82 24.37 -17.14
CA LEU A 88 9.28 24.57 -17.08
C LEU A 88 10.09 23.25 -17.08
N THR A 89 9.43 22.11 -16.85
CA THR A 89 10.09 20.82 -16.66
C THR A 89 9.59 19.80 -17.70
N PRO A 90 10.18 19.75 -18.91
CA PRO A 90 9.71 18.83 -19.98
C PRO A 90 9.72 17.36 -19.60
N ASP A 91 10.50 16.97 -18.59
CA ASP A 91 10.55 15.60 -18.10
C ASP A 91 9.32 15.20 -17.26
N LEU A 92 8.56 16.18 -16.72
CA LEU A 92 7.28 15.93 -16.08
C LEU A 92 6.21 15.57 -17.12
N SER A 93 6.28 14.33 -17.60
CA SER A 93 5.44 13.83 -18.69
C SER A 93 5.18 12.33 -18.55
N MET A 94 4.05 11.90 -19.11
CA MET A 94 3.60 10.52 -19.22
C MET A 94 3.75 9.99 -20.64
N GLU A 95 4.31 8.80 -20.78
CA GLU A 95 4.32 8.06 -22.04
C GLU A 95 3.02 7.27 -22.18
N LEU A 96 2.22 7.61 -23.18
CA LEU A 96 0.93 7.01 -23.47
C LEU A 96 1.04 6.28 -24.81
N ALA A 97 1.25 4.98 -24.80
CA ALA A 97 1.34 4.09 -25.95
C ALA A 97 2.12 4.63 -27.17
N ARG A 98 1.69 5.70 -27.82
CA ARG A 98 2.29 6.31 -29.01
C ARG A 98 2.56 7.81 -28.90
N THR A 99 2.22 8.39 -27.75
CA THR A 99 2.34 9.84 -27.53
C THR A 99 2.95 10.11 -26.17
N ARG A 100 3.52 11.29 -26.01
CA ARG A 100 3.97 11.81 -24.73
C ARG A 100 3.11 13.00 -24.38
N ALA A 101 2.53 13.01 -23.16
CA ALA A 101 1.70 14.11 -22.68
C ALA A 101 2.30 14.68 -21.39
N PRO A 102 2.21 16.00 -21.13
CA PRO A 102 2.59 16.55 -19.84
C PRO A 102 1.84 15.87 -18.69
N CYS A 103 2.45 15.82 -17.50
CA CYS A 103 1.74 15.45 -16.29
C CYS A 103 0.58 16.43 -16.01
N THR A 104 -0.50 15.95 -15.42
CA THR A 104 -1.65 16.79 -15.03
C THR A 104 -1.26 17.66 -13.83
N PRO A 105 -1.49 18.98 -13.84
CA PRO A 105 -1.28 19.84 -12.67
C PRO A 105 -2.32 19.62 -11.57
N GLY A 106 -2.08 20.22 -10.39
CA GLY A 106 -2.96 20.20 -9.23
C GLY A 106 -2.60 19.11 -8.24
N LEU A 107 -3.60 18.61 -7.48
CA LEU A 107 -3.38 17.69 -6.38
C LEU A 107 -3.04 16.27 -6.88
N GLN A 108 -1.91 15.76 -6.41
CA GLN A 108 -1.36 14.45 -6.77
C GLN A 108 -1.10 13.62 -5.51
N PHE A 109 -0.94 12.29 -5.64
CA PHE A 109 -0.53 11.43 -4.54
C PHE A 109 1.00 11.43 -4.43
N GLY A 110 1.52 11.58 -3.20
CA GLY A 110 2.93 11.48 -2.88
C GLY A 110 3.19 10.43 -1.80
N SER A 111 4.14 9.52 -2.06
CA SER A 111 4.70 8.60 -1.09
C SER A 111 6.08 9.09 -0.68
N ARG A 112 6.31 9.28 0.63
CA ARG A 112 7.56 9.86 1.12
C ARG A 112 8.76 9.00 0.73
N TYR A 113 9.78 9.64 0.17
CA TYR A 113 11.06 9.03 -0.17
C TYR A 113 12.04 9.15 0.99
N PHE A 114 12.67 8.04 1.40
CA PHE A 114 13.65 8.05 2.47
C PHE A 114 15.06 8.20 1.90
N GLY A 115 15.76 9.23 2.36
CA GLY A 115 17.09 9.60 1.88
C GLY A 115 17.09 10.89 1.05
N THR A 116 18.21 11.17 0.43
CA THR A 116 18.36 12.26 -0.52
C THR A 116 18.47 11.71 -1.94
N PRO A 117 18.29 12.55 -2.98
CA PRO A 117 18.44 12.10 -4.37
C PRO A 117 19.78 11.41 -4.68
N ARG A 118 20.84 11.79 -3.94
CA ARG A 118 22.20 11.26 -4.11
C ARG A 118 22.53 10.09 -3.20
N ASN A 119 21.77 9.93 -2.10
CA ASN A 119 22.01 8.89 -1.11
C ASN A 119 20.66 8.29 -0.66
N ALA A 120 20.20 7.30 -1.42
CA ALA A 120 19.01 6.55 -1.09
C ALA A 120 19.29 5.64 0.10
N LYS A 121 18.53 5.81 1.19
CA LYS A 121 18.52 4.87 2.33
C LYS A 121 17.55 3.71 2.08
N THR A 122 17.06 3.54 0.87
CA THR A 122 16.01 2.61 0.50
C THR A 122 16.46 1.66 -0.59
N LEU A 123 16.20 0.39 -0.37
CA LEU A 123 16.34 -0.64 -1.39
C LEU A 123 14.93 -1.08 -1.82
N PHE A 124 14.59 -0.79 -3.08
CA PHE A 124 13.39 -1.32 -3.73
C PHE A 124 13.72 -2.69 -4.31
N THR A 125 13.87 -3.70 -3.49
CA THR A 125 14.27 -5.02 -3.96
C THR A 125 13.67 -6.11 -3.09
N LEU A 126 13.64 -7.29 -3.69
CA LEU A 126 13.46 -8.55 -3.01
C LEU A 126 14.37 -8.65 -1.77
N LEU A 127 13.85 -9.20 -0.70
CA LEU A 127 14.66 -9.56 0.45
C LEU A 127 15.90 -10.35 -0.01
N PRO A 128 17.11 -9.94 0.40
CA PRO A 128 18.32 -10.66 0.04
C PRO A 128 18.21 -12.14 0.40
N ASP A 129 18.80 -13.02 -0.39
CA ASP A 129 18.82 -14.47 -0.09
C ASP A 129 19.65 -14.81 1.16
N ARG A 130 20.48 -13.88 1.63
CA ARG A 130 21.16 -14.00 2.92
C ARG A 130 20.24 -13.55 4.05
N PRO A 131 20.26 -14.22 5.22
CA PRO A 131 19.51 -13.77 6.38
C PRO A 131 20.04 -12.40 6.83
N CYS A 132 19.45 -11.35 6.27
CA CYS A 132 19.52 -10.04 6.89
C CYS A 132 18.49 -10.04 8.03
N SER A 133 18.86 -9.52 9.19
CA SER A 133 17.91 -9.34 10.28
C SER A 133 16.83 -8.37 9.82
N LEU A 134 15.66 -8.90 9.48
CA LEU A 134 14.47 -8.12 9.23
C LEU A 134 13.69 -8.02 10.54
N GLU A 135 13.51 -6.81 11.04
CA GLU A 135 12.92 -6.58 12.36
C GLU A 135 11.45 -6.98 12.42
N ASN A 136 10.73 -6.73 11.35
CA ASN A 136 9.29 -6.87 11.31
C ASN A 136 8.81 -7.98 10.35
N LEU A 137 9.47 -9.13 10.40
CA LEU A 137 9.15 -10.28 9.54
C LEU A 137 7.71 -10.77 9.70
N SER A 138 7.16 -10.74 10.91
CA SER A 138 5.78 -11.12 11.21
C SER A 138 4.74 -10.30 10.45
N ASP A 139 5.06 -9.06 10.08
CA ASP A 139 4.13 -8.18 9.38
C ASP A 139 3.70 -8.70 8.01
N PHE A 140 4.44 -9.66 7.42
CA PHE A 140 3.99 -10.32 6.18
C PHE A 140 2.66 -11.06 6.34
N ALA A 141 2.37 -11.61 7.52
CA ALA A 141 1.06 -12.16 7.82
C ALA A 141 -0.02 -11.07 7.84
N GLY A 142 0.26 -9.94 8.51
CA GLY A 142 -0.64 -8.78 8.51
C GLY A 142 -0.85 -8.17 7.12
N MET A 143 0.21 -8.08 6.31
CA MET A 143 0.11 -7.64 4.92
C MET A 143 -0.81 -8.55 4.10
N LEU A 144 -0.76 -9.87 4.32
CA LEU A 144 -1.65 -10.79 3.64
C LEU A 144 -3.10 -10.62 4.10
N VAL A 145 -3.36 -10.38 5.39
CA VAL A 145 -4.68 -10.01 5.91
C VAL A 145 -5.20 -8.78 5.17
N PHE A 146 -4.39 -7.73 5.13
CA PHE A 146 -4.72 -6.47 4.46
C PHE A 146 -5.02 -6.67 2.98
N ASP A 147 -4.19 -7.40 2.25
CA ASP A 147 -4.35 -7.65 0.83
C ASP A 147 -5.57 -8.51 0.49
N LYS A 148 -5.93 -9.45 1.37
CA LYS A 148 -7.20 -10.19 1.26
C LYS A 148 -8.39 -9.29 1.51
N TRP A 149 -8.32 -8.43 2.52
CA TRP A 149 -9.39 -7.49 2.82
C TRP A 149 -9.59 -6.46 1.69
N THR A 150 -8.52 -5.83 1.24
CA THR A 150 -8.56 -4.78 0.20
C THR A 150 -8.62 -5.33 -1.22
N CYS A 151 -8.57 -6.66 -1.41
CA CYS A 151 -8.52 -7.29 -2.74
C CYS A 151 -7.40 -6.72 -3.61
N ASN A 152 -6.18 -6.64 -3.08
CA ASN A 152 -5.02 -6.24 -3.88
C ASN A 152 -4.80 -7.24 -5.02
N THR A 153 -4.76 -6.76 -6.25
CA THR A 153 -4.65 -7.60 -7.46
C THR A 153 -3.23 -7.82 -7.93
N ASP A 154 -2.29 -7.04 -7.41
CA ASP A 154 -0.86 -7.22 -7.65
C ASP A 154 -0.20 -8.07 -6.55
N GLY A 155 1.03 -8.49 -6.77
CA GLY A 155 1.88 -9.00 -5.71
C GLY A 155 2.21 -7.90 -4.71
N ARG A 156 2.31 -8.24 -3.41
CA ARG A 156 2.71 -7.27 -2.39
C ARG A 156 4.11 -6.72 -2.71
N GLN A 157 4.23 -5.41 -2.77
CA GLN A 157 5.50 -4.70 -2.92
C GLN A 157 5.91 -4.07 -1.60
N ILE A 158 7.20 -4.13 -1.29
CA ILE A 158 7.82 -3.54 -0.11
C ILE A 158 9.05 -2.74 -0.50
N MET A 159 9.43 -1.84 0.38
CA MET A 159 10.77 -1.24 0.41
C MET A 159 11.49 -1.69 1.67
N LEU A 160 12.81 -1.82 1.57
CA LEU A 160 13.68 -2.04 2.71
C LEU A 160 14.32 -0.72 3.13
N LEU A 161 14.21 -0.42 4.42
CA LEU A 161 14.81 0.75 5.04
C LEU A 161 16.02 0.31 5.85
N GLU A 162 17.19 0.84 5.53
CA GLU A 162 18.41 0.59 6.27
C GLU A 162 18.29 1.22 7.67
N LYS A 163 18.65 0.48 8.71
CA LYS A 163 18.63 0.98 10.09
C LYS A 163 19.79 1.92 10.36
N ASP A 164 19.49 3.01 11.06
CA ASP A 164 20.53 3.90 11.55
C ASP A 164 21.29 3.20 12.71
N ASN A 165 22.61 3.02 12.55
CA ASN A 165 23.54 2.49 13.56
C ASN A 165 23.40 1.02 13.99
N GLU A 166 22.55 0.24 13.33
CA GLU A 166 22.43 -1.21 13.58
C GLU A 166 22.44 -1.98 12.25
N PRO A 167 23.04 -3.19 12.20
CA PRO A 167 22.95 -4.02 11.03
C PRO A 167 21.53 -4.57 10.86
N GLY A 168 20.91 -4.36 9.69
CA GLY A 168 19.60 -4.89 9.38
C GLY A 168 18.71 -3.90 8.65
N TYR A 169 17.49 -4.37 8.37
CA TYR A 169 16.49 -3.61 7.65
C TYR A 169 15.16 -3.65 8.41
N SER A 170 14.40 -2.58 8.32
CA SER A 170 12.95 -2.60 8.46
C SER A 170 12.31 -2.59 7.07
N MET A 171 11.08 -3.05 6.97
CA MET A 171 10.34 -2.96 5.72
C MET A 171 9.13 -2.05 5.85
N ALA A 172 8.72 -1.47 4.74
CA ALA A 172 7.46 -0.76 4.61
C ALA A 172 6.73 -1.18 3.35
N MET A 173 5.40 -1.24 3.42
CA MET A 173 4.53 -1.47 2.28
C MET A 173 4.56 -0.26 1.34
N ILE A 174 4.64 -0.54 0.04
CA ILE A 174 4.54 0.45 -1.02
C ILE A 174 3.60 -0.03 -2.11
N ASP A 175 3.24 0.86 -3.03
CA ASP A 175 2.45 0.58 -4.24
C ASP A 175 1.10 -0.07 -3.94
N GLN A 176 0.20 0.73 -3.37
CA GLN A 176 -1.17 0.34 -3.02
C GLN A 176 -2.16 0.55 -4.18
N GLY A 177 -1.69 1.02 -5.34
CA GLY A 177 -2.55 1.42 -6.45
C GLY A 177 -3.46 0.31 -6.99
N PHE A 178 -3.09 -0.94 -6.79
CA PHE A 178 -3.86 -2.12 -7.22
C PHE A 178 -4.77 -2.71 -6.14
N CYS A 179 -4.89 -2.08 -4.97
CA CYS A 179 -5.95 -2.38 -4.01
C CYS A 179 -7.33 -2.11 -4.62
N PHE A 180 -8.36 -2.68 -4.04
CA PHE A 180 -9.77 -2.57 -4.44
C PHE A 180 -10.03 -3.04 -5.89
N ASN A 181 -9.22 -4.00 -6.37
CA ASN A 181 -9.22 -4.48 -7.74
C ASN A 181 -8.96 -3.36 -8.77
N CYS A 182 -7.87 -2.62 -8.59
CA CYS A 182 -7.49 -1.50 -9.47
C CYS A 182 -8.57 -0.40 -9.53
N GLY A 183 -8.94 0.00 -10.75
CA GLY A 183 -9.98 1.02 -10.99
C GLY A 183 -11.41 0.50 -10.93
N GLU A 184 -11.64 -0.80 -10.80
CA GLU A 184 -12.97 -1.42 -10.86
C GLU A 184 -13.77 -1.27 -9.56
N TRP A 185 -13.10 -1.21 -8.42
CA TRP A 185 -13.70 -1.12 -7.09
C TRP A 185 -14.73 -2.23 -6.82
N ASN A 186 -14.40 -3.42 -7.30
CA ASN A 186 -15.10 -4.65 -6.98
C ASN A 186 -14.12 -5.67 -6.35
N PHE A 187 -14.61 -6.80 -5.88
CA PHE A 187 -13.80 -7.68 -5.04
C PHE A 187 -13.83 -9.15 -5.50
N PRO A 188 -13.30 -9.44 -6.69
CA PRO A 188 -13.14 -10.83 -7.13
C PRO A 188 -11.99 -11.49 -6.37
N ASP A 189 -12.28 -12.60 -5.70
CA ASP A 189 -11.29 -13.29 -4.87
C ASP A 189 -10.40 -14.24 -5.66
N SER A 190 -9.12 -14.27 -5.29
CA SER A 190 -8.14 -15.21 -5.79
C SER A 190 -7.14 -15.58 -4.71
N PRO A 191 -6.79 -16.87 -4.55
CA PRO A 191 -5.83 -17.31 -3.53
C PRO A 191 -4.44 -16.68 -3.68
N LEU A 192 -4.01 -16.39 -4.92
CA LEU A 192 -2.67 -15.86 -5.19
C LEU A 192 -2.54 -14.35 -5.01
N ARG A 193 -3.66 -13.62 -4.94
CA ARG A 193 -3.64 -12.15 -4.81
C ARG A 193 -3.03 -11.70 -3.49
N GLY A 194 -2.24 -10.64 -3.53
CA GLY A 194 -1.64 -10.00 -2.37
C GLY A 194 -0.45 -10.73 -1.75
N LEU A 195 -0.01 -11.86 -2.30
CA LEU A 195 1.17 -12.56 -1.80
C LEU A 195 2.46 -11.85 -2.23
N TYR A 196 3.39 -11.70 -1.28
CA TYR A 196 4.74 -11.28 -1.62
C TYR A 196 5.45 -12.36 -2.47
N GLU A 197 6.39 -11.93 -3.32
CA GLU A 197 7.06 -12.81 -4.27
C GLU A 197 7.80 -13.97 -3.57
N LYS A 198 8.55 -13.70 -2.51
CA LYS A 198 9.27 -14.71 -1.74
C LYS A 198 8.33 -15.53 -0.85
N ARG A 199 7.78 -16.60 -1.40
CA ARG A 199 6.75 -17.43 -0.76
C ARG A 199 7.19 -18.11 0.54
N THR A 200 8.49 -18.33 0.72
CA THR A 200 9.06 -18.93 1.95
C THR A 200 8.77 -18.14 3.23
N LEU A 201 8.41 -16.85 3.12
CA LEU A 201 8.03 -16.01 4.25
C LEU A 201 6.73 -16.48 4.94
N TYR A 202 5.91 -17.26 4.25
CA TYR A 202 4.64 -17.79 4.77
C TYR A 202 4.76 -19.23 5.26
N ALA A 203 5.96 -19.85 5.19
CA ALA A 203 6.15 -21.27 5.45
C ALA A 203 5.89 -21.67 6.91
N GLU A 204 5.99 -20.73 7.84
CA GLU A 204 5.78 -20.97 9.27
C GLU A 204 4.32 -20.83 9.71
N ILE A 205 3.43 -20.33 8.86
CA ILE A 205 2.01 -20.13 9.17
C ILE A 205 1.30 -21.48 9.29
N GLN A 206 0.67 -21.73 10.43
CA GLN A 206 0.02 -22.99 10.80
C GLN A 206 -1.50 -22.84 10.96
N SER A 207 -1.95 -21.72 11.50
CA SER A 207 -3.34 -21.48 11.85
C SER A 207 -3.77 -20.04 11.59
N LEU A 208 -5.04 -19.72 11.86
CA LEU A 208 -5.52 -18.36 11.82
C LEU A 208 -4.93 -17.47 12.92
N ASP A 209 -4.41 -18.07 14.00
CA ASP A 209 -3.81 -17.31 15.09
C ASP A 209 -2.52 -16.60 14.66
N ASP A 210 -1.83 -17.13 13.64
CA ASP A 210 -0.63 -16.51 13.08
C ASP A 210 -0.92 -15.21 12.31
N PHE A 211 -2.20 -14.90 12.07
CA PHE A 211 -2.64 -13.65 11.45
C PHE A 211 -3.13 -12.60 12.48
N GLU A 212 -3.07 -12.91 13.76
CA GLU A 212 -3.39 -11.94 14.80
C GLU A 212 -2.19 -11.02 15.10
N PRO A 213 -2.40 -9.75 15.48
CA PRO A 213 -3.71 -9.14 15.82
C PRO A 213 -4.44 -8.53 14.62
N TRP A 214 -3.87 -8.58 13.41
CA TRP A 214 -4.41 -7.85 12.24
C TRP A 214 -5.81 -8.32 11.84
N LEU A 215 -6.05 -9.64 11.97
CA LEU A 215 -7.35 -10.23 11.61
C LEU A 215 -8.48 -9.70 12.51
N SER A 216 -8.29 -9.73 13.83
CA SER A 216 -9.24 -9.17 14.79
C SER A 216 -9.42 -7.66 14.60
N ARG A 217 -8.35 -6.92 14.37
CA ARG A 217 -8.43 -5.47 14.09
C ARG A 217 -9.27 -5.17 12.86
N VAL A 218 -9.08 -5.89 11.75
CA VAL A 218 -9.93 -5.69 10.56
C VAL A 218 -11.38 -5.95 10.86
N GLU A 219 -11.69 -7.00 11.62
CA GLU A 219 -13.07 -7.38 11.97
C GLU A 219 -13.74 -6.36 12.90
N GLU A 220 -13.01 -5.76 13.82
CA GLU A 220 -13.55 -4.96 14.93
C GLU A 220 -13.43 -3.45 14.73
N GLU A 221 -12.30 -2.95 14.19
CA GLU A 221 -11.94 -1.54 14.20
C GLU A 221 -12.32 -0.77 12.92
N PHE A 222 -12.60 -1.47 11.81
CA PHE A 222 -12.82 -0.84 10.50
C PHE A 222 -14.30 -0.80 10.10
N ASP A 223 -15.14 -0.21 10.95
CA ASP A 223 -16.53 0.07 10.63
C ASP A 223 -16.69 1.16 9.55
N LEU A 224 -17.93 1.46 9.15
CA LEU A 224 -18.20 2.44 8.11
C LEU A 224 -17.78 3.86 8.49
N GLU A 225 -17.82 4.21 9.79
CA GLU A 225 -17.39 5.52 10.29
C GLU A 225 -15.88 5.68 10.16
N THR A 226 -15.10 4.71 10.64
CA THR A 226 -13.63 4.66 10.51
C THR A 226 -13.18 4.70 9.04
N LEU A 227 -13.88 3.97 8.16
CA LEU A 227 -13.60 3.98 6.72
C LEU A 227 -13.91 5.35 6.09
N SER A 228 -14.99 6.01 6.51
CA SER A 228 -15.38 7.34 6.02
C SER A 228 -14.39 8.40 6.47
N GLU A 229 -13.89 8.33 7.71
CA GLU A 229 -12.82 9.21 8.18
C GLU A 229 -11.53 9.05 7.36
N ALA A 230 -11.14 7.81 7.05
CA ALA A 230 -9.95 7.55 6.23
C ALA A 230 -10.08 8.13 4.82
N ALA A 231 -11.29 8.30 4.31
CA ALA A 231 -11.59 8.81 2.98
C ALA A 231 -11.95 10.32 2.94
N ALA A 232 -12.07 11.00 4.09
CA ALA A 232 -12.75 12.31 4.19
C ALA A 232 -12.13 13.43 3.34
N ASP A 233 -10.81 13.44 3.14
CA ASP A 233 -10.09 14.50 2.41
C ASP A 233 -9.48 14.03 1.09
N ILE A 234 -9.93 12.88 0.56
CA ILE A 234 -9.51 12.42 -0.77
C ILE A 234 -10.03 13.41 -1.81
N PRO A 235 -9.16 13.99 -2.65
CA PRO A 235 -9.57 14.97 -3.64
C PRO A 235 -10.64 14.42 -4.61
N PRO A 236 -11.81 15.07 -4.76
CA PRO A 236 -12.89 14.58 -5.60
C PRO A 236 -12.50 14.36 -7.06
N VAL A 237 -11.55 15.12 -7.56
CA VAL A 237 -11.04 14.99 -8.92
C VAL A 237 -10.39 13.62 -9.18
N TRP A 238 -9.84 12.95 -8.15
CA TRP A 238 -9.18 11.66 -8.30
C TRP A 238 -10.14 10.49 -8.56
N TYR A 239 -11.43 10.67 -8.25
CA TYR A 239 -12.48 9.70 -8.56
C TYR A 239 -13.59 10.26 -9.47
N GLY A 240 -13.26 11.34 -10.22
CA GLY A 240 -14.15 11.93 -11.21
C GLY A 240 -15.43 12.51 -10.60
N PHE A 241 -15.38 12.96 -9.35
CA PHE A 241 -16.52 13.49 -8.58
C PHE A 241 -17.66 12.45 -8.37
N ASP A 242 -17.42 11.17 -8.61
CA ASP A 242 -18.38 10.08 -8.39
C ASP A 242 -18.40 9.66 -6.90
N SER A 243 -19.08 10.46 -6.08
CA SER A 243 -19.21 10.21 -4.65
C SER A 243 -19.94 8.91 -4.34
N ASP A 244 -20.85 8.47 -5.22
CA ASP A 244 -21.57 7.22 -5.05
C ASP A 244 -20.65 6.01 -5.20
N ALA A 245 -19.74 6.05 -6.18
CA ALA A 245 -18.74 5.00 -6.34
C ALA A 245 -17.82 4.90 -5.11
N LEU A 246 -17.34 6.05 -4.57
CA LEU A 246 -16.53 6.05 -3.35
C LEU A 246 -17.31 5.50 -2.15
N CYS A 247 -18.54 5.96 -1.96
CA CYS A 247 -19.42 5.48 -0.87
C CYS A 247 -19.67 3.96 -0.98
N ASN A 248 -19.88 3.45 -2.19
CA ASN A 248 -20.05 2.02 -2.44
C ASN A 248 -18.77 1.23 -2.14
N LEU A 249 -17.59 1.74 -2.51
CA LEU A 249 -16.30 1.15 -2.14
C LEU A 249 -16.19 0.97 -0.62
N LEU A 250 -16.49 2.02 0.18
CA LEU A 250 -16.43 1.95 1.65
C LEU A 250 -17.43 0.93 2.22
N LYS A 251 -18.65 0.87 1.67
CA LYS A 251 -19.64 -0.15 2.05
C LYS A 251 -19.16 -1.57 1.76
N TRP A 252 -18.50 -1.78 0.62
CA TRP A 252 -17.91 -3.08 0.29
C TRP A 252 -16.78 -3.45 1.24
N LEU A 253 -15.86 -2.55 1.55
CA LEU A 253 -14.80 -2.78 2.53
C LEU A 253 -15.36 -3.14 3.90
N ASN A 254 -16.37 -2.41 4.37
CA ASN A 254 -17.03 -2.70 5.64
C ASN A 254 -17.66 -4.11 5.67
N ARG A 255 -18.35 -4.51 4.60
CA ARG A 255 -18.95 -5.87 4.52
C ARG A 255 -17.86 -6.95 4.43
N ARG A 256 -16.79 -6.68 3.69
CA ARG A 256 -15.74 -7.63 3.40
C ARG A 256 -14.89 -7.98 4.61
N ARG A 257 -14.81 -7.11 5.63
CA ARG A 257 -14.06 -7.39 6.85
C ARG A 257 -14.48 -8.71 7.53
N GLY A 258 -15.76 -9.04 7.53
CA GLY A 258 -16.26 -10.30 8.07
C GLY A 258 -15.97 -11.54 7.20
N LEU A 259 -15.41 -11.36 6.00
CA LEU A 259 -15.06 -12.46 5.10
C LEU A 259 -13.57 -12.81 5.12
N VAL A 260 -12.72 -11.94 5.68
CA VAL A 260 -11.25 -12.06 5.57
C VAL A 260 -10.75 -13.37 6.15
N ARG A 261 -11.29 -13.78 7.30
CA ARG A 261 -10.96 -15.06 7.97
C ARG A 261 -11.19 -16.27 7.06
N GLU A 262 -12.28 -16.29 6.32
CA GLU A 262 -12.58 -17.37 5.39
C GLU A 262 -11.73 -17.28 4.12
N LEU A 263 -11.46 -16.08 3.61
CA LEU A 263 -10.56 -15.86 2.47
C LEU A 263 -9.14 -16.35 2.76
N LEU A 264 -8.61 -16.10 3.96
CA LEU A 264 -7.32 -16.60 4.40
C LEU A 264 -7.34 -18.12 4.50
N ARG A 265 -8.36 -18.71 5.12
CA ARG A 265 -8.50 -20.16 5.24
C ARG A 265 -8.52 -20.85 3.88
N ILE A 266 -9.25 -20.29 2.90
CA ILE A 266 -9.30 -20.79 1.53
C ILE A 266 -7.93 -20.66 0.86
N ALA A 267 -7.26 -19.52 1.00
CA ALA A 267 -5.94 -19.28 0.42
C ALA A 267 -4.91 -20.29 0.96
N CYS A 268 -4.82 -20.43 2.28
CA CYS A 268 -3.87 -21.34 2.92
C CYS A 268 -4.12 -22.80 2.53
N LYS A 269 -5.38 -23.24 2.46
CA LYS A 269 -5.73 -24.60 2.01
C LYS A 269 -5.40 -24.84 0.54
N ARG A 270 -5.59 -23.85 -0.33
CA ARG A 270 -5.37 -23.99 -1.78
C ARG A 270 -3.92 -23.86 -2.21
N LEU A 271 -3.05 -23.37 -1.34
CA LEU A 271 -1.66 -23.09 -1.63
C LEU A 271 -0.71 -23.85 -0.66
N PRO A 272 -0.75 -25.20 -0.61
CA PRO A 272 0.06 -25.98 0.34
C PRO A 272 1.57 -25.78 0.14
N CYS A 273 2.02 -25.43 -1.06
CA CYS A 273 3.42 -25.10 -1.31
C CYS A 273 3.86 -23.75 -0.73
N VAL A 274 2.92 -22.85 -0.43
CA VAL A 274 3.17 -21.55 0.21
C VAL A 274 3.01 -21.68 1.73
N PHE A 275 2.02 -22.46 2.17
CA PHE A 275 1.65 -22.68 3.57
C PHE A 275 1.81 -24.18 3.95
N PRO A 276 3.05 -24.72 3.94
CA PRO A 276 3.28 -26.17 4.11
C PRO A 276 2.91 -26.69 5.49
N LYS A 277 2.81 -25.80 6.50
CA LYS A 277 2.47 -26.16 7.88
C LYS A 277 1.00 -25.89 8.21
N TRP A 278 0.20 -25.41 7.26
CA TRP A 278 -1.21 -25.07 7.51
C TRP A 278 -2.05 -26.28 7.92
N GLY A 279 -2.70 -26.16 9.08
CA GLY A 279 -3.54 -27.24 9.63
C GLY A 279 -2.75 -28.41 10.20
N ASP A 280 -1.46 -28.23 10.43
CA ASP A 280 -0.60 -29.25 11.00
C ASP A 280 -0.70 -29.23 12.53
N ASP A 281 -1.83 -29.73 13.05
CA ASP A 281 -2.01 -30.04 14.49
C ASP A 281 -1.09 -31.21 14.92
N GLY A 282 0.02 -31.41 14.23
CA GLY A 282 0.99 -32.48 14.48
C GLY A 282 0.59 -33.87 13.95
N LYS A 283 -0.43 -33.97 13.08
CA LYS A 283 -1.00 -35.27 12.67
C LYS A 283 -1.10 -35.57 11.17
N SER A 284 -0.59 -34.76 10.24
CA SER A 284 -0.64 -35.17 8.82
C SER A 284 0.54 -34.66 8.01
N LYS A 285 1.46 -35.55 7.65
CA LYS A 285 2.48 -35.33 6.62
C LYS A 285 1.84 -35.57 5.26
N LEU A 286 1.41 -34.52 4.55
CA LEU A 286 1.13 -34.61 3.11
C LEU A 286 2.45 -34.45 2.34
N VAL A 287 2.83 -35.50 1.63
CA VAL A 287 3.99 -35.54 0.75
C VAL A 287 3.68 -34.71 -0.50
N CYS A 288 4.36 -33.59 -0.69
CA CYS A 288 4.37 -32.90 -1.97
C CYS A 288 5.12 -33.75 -3.00
N VAL A 289 4.43 -34.22 -4.02
CA VAL A 289 5.05 -34.79 -5.22
C VAL A 289 5.56 -33.63 -6.07
N LYS A 290 6.83 -33.72 -6.47
CA LYS A 290 7.58 -32.75 -7.27
C LYS A 290 7.00 -32.57 -8.67
#